data_a199d3f789d9bf46a1d4eed1a96aeb18
#
_entry.id   a199d3f789d9bf46a1d4eed1a96aeb18
#
_cell.length_a   1.000
_cell.length_b   1.000
_cell.length_c   1.000
_cell.angle_alpha   90.00
_cell.angle_beta   90.00
_cell.angle_gamma   90.00
#
_symmetry.space_group_name_H-M   'P 1'
#
loop_
_entity.id
_entity.type
_entity.pdbx_description
1 polymer ?
#
loop_
_entity_poly.entity_id
_entity_poly.type
_entity_poly.pdbx_seq_one_letter_code
_entity_poly.pdbx_strand_id
1 'polypeptide(L)'
;MAVAQTPVAPSTPAMAMACTSGALAAKTGVVAATRFDSRGKARVSPPAGTSRLRGPTRSSRKSSRLVAIATAASTAASEAKPASKGEQMRAEEFRALANEGHNMIPLYRRIFDDQLTPILAYRCLVKEDEREAPSFLLESVVGGTQTGRFSFLGSRPYMEVVAKEGKVTVLDHLRGTREKTDESDPITVAGRISERWTPCKPKGLPECFAGGWVGYMGYDTVRYQYLNKLPFEEAPEDDRALPDLCLGLYRDVVVFDHATKQVFAVHWCDVDAAPGGDAEAALAEGEACLGALVEALQPETVPSLPFGEVSMSLTAPPSALTDSTMTKDAFLSAVAETKEHILAGDIFQLVLSHRFARSTYADPFEVYRALRVVNPSPYMIYLQARGSILVASSPEILCRTDKARTVVNRPLAGTRARGKTEAEDVALEADLLADEKEKAEHTMLVDLGRNDVGRVSKAGTVKVEKLMEVERYSHVMHISSTVTGSLLDHLGPWDVLRAALPAGTVSGAPKVRAMQIIDELERTRRGPYGGGVGYVGFMGEMDMALALRTMVVPTAHDDNIYKLSNDAEKRARREWTIHVQSGAGIVADSDPESEYQETVNKAAALARAIDLAEEAFDV
;
A
#
# COMPACT_ATOMS: atom_id res chain seq x y z
N MET A 1 -49.33 35.06 18.46
CA MET A 1 -48.96 35.03 19.88
C MET A 1 -47.48 34.66 19.85
N ALA A 2 -46.56 35.61 19.74
CA ALA A 2 -46.07 36.55 20.74
C ALA A 2 -45.65 35.81 22.01
N VAL A 3 -44.43 35.83 22.48
CA VAL A 3 -43.53 36.88 23.01
C VAL A 3 -42.27 36.11 23.48
N ALA A 4 -41.08 36.43 23.40
CA ALA A 4 -40.13 37.51 23.49
C ALA A 4 -38.79 36.88 23.88
N GLN A 5 -37.66 37.13 23.22
CA GLN A 5 -36.61 38.13 23.52
C GLN A 5 -36.14 38.14 24.98
N THR A 6 -34.91 38.00 25.31
CA THR A 6 -33.56 38.45 25.01
C THR A 6 -32.79 38.55 26.34
N PRO A 7 -31.59 39.07 26.41
CA PRO A 7 -30.25 38.49 26.22
C PRO A 7 -29.38 38.72 27.48
N VAL A 8 -28.20 38.10 27.55
CA VAL A 8 -27.09 38.64 28.37
C VAL A 8 -25.74 38.15 27.84
N ALA A 9 -24.91 39.04 27.41
CA ALA A 9 -23.44 39.00 27.46
C ALA A 9 -23.02 40.13 28.44
N PRO A 10 -21.76 40.40 28.79
CA PRO A 10 -20.47 39.75 28.53
C PRO A 10 -19.58 39.67 29.80
N SER A 11 -18.42 39.04 29.71
CA SER A 11 -17.18 39.58 30.32
C SER A 11 -15.95 38.72 30.06
N THR A 12 -15.01 39.29 29.33
CA THR A 12 -13.56 39.01 29.39
C THR A 12 -12.97 39.52 30.73
N PRO A 13 -11.79 39.04 31.16
CA PRO A 13 -10.58 39.64 30.64
C PRO A 13 -9.38 38.69 30.41
N ALA A 14 -8.54 39.13 29.52
CA ALA A 14 -7.22 38.65 29.20
C ALA A 14 -6.24 38.78 30.38
N MET A 15 -5.34 37.80 30.50
CA MET A 15 -4.12 37.94 31.28
C MET A 15 -2.91 37.67 30.39
N ALA A 16 -2.24 38.75 30.04
CA ALA A 16 -0.93 38.74 29.41
C ALA A 16 0.12 38.39 30.46
N MET A 17 1.00 37.46 30.14
CA MET A 17 2.28 37.31 30.85
C MET A 17 3.42 37.56 29.88
N ALA A 18 4.11 38.64 30.16
CA ALA A 18 5.37 39.04 29.54
C ALA A 18 6.49 38.13 30.03
N CYS A 19 7.29 37.62 29.12
CA CYS A 19 8.61 37.07 29.44
C CYS A 19 9.68 38.05 28.98
N THR A 20 10.41 38.52 29.95
CA THR A 20 11.55 39.42 29.87
C THR A 20 12.76 38.71 29.27
N SER A 21 13.42 39.43 28.38
CA SER A 21 14.72 39.16 27.79
C SER A 21 15.85 39.19 28.83
N GLY A 22 16.73 38.21 28.82
CA GLY A 22 18.00 38.24 29.51
C GLY A 22 19.13 37.93 28.53
N ALA A 23 19.82 38.94 28.04
CA ALA A 23 21.05 38.84 27.29
C ALA A 23 22.21 38.50 28.23
N LEU A 24 23.06 37.55 27.86
CA LEU A 24 24.42 37.51 28.39
C LEU A 24 25.46 37.23 27.28
N ALA A 25 26.49 38.00 27.37
CA ALA A 25 27.47 38.32 26.37
C ALA A 25 28.52 37.25 26.06
N ALA A 26 29.10 37.45 24.90
CA ALA A 26 30.22 36.81 24.27
C ALA A 26 31.48 36.63 25.15
N LYS A 27 32.25 35.57 24.88
CA LYS A 27 33.73 35.62 24.95
C LYS A 27 34.32 34.88 23.77
N THR A 28 35.03 35.65 22.98
CA THR A 28 35.95 35.33 21.91
C THR A 28 37.15 34.50 22.42
N GLY A 29 37.57 33.56 21.60
CA GLY A 29 38.87 32.91 21.73
C GLY A 29 39.34 32.44 20.35
N VAL A 30 40.28 33.21 19.77
CA VAL A 30 40.99 33.03 18.52
C VAL A 30 42.19 32.12 18.74
N VAL A 31 42.71 31.57 17.61
CA VAL A 31 44.07 31.00 17.34
C VAL A 31 43.95 29.48 16.98
N ALA A 32 44.55 28.96 15.92
CA ALA A 32 45.36 29.42 14.78
C ALA A 32 45.39 28.30 13.73
N ALA A 33 45.53 28.74 12.50
CA ALA A 33 45.78 27.88 11.36
C ALA A 33 47.26 27.42 11.33
N THR A 34 47.49 26.18 10.91
CA THR A 34 48.77 25.79 10.29
C THR A 34 48.55 24.91 9.08
N ARG A 35 48.93 25.44 7.94
CA ARG A 35 49.23 24.72 6.68
C ARG A 35 50.59 24.04 6.81
N PHE A 36 50.77 22.92 6.08
CA PHE A 36 51.94 22.48 5.32
C PHE A 36 51.65 21.08 4.77
N ASP A 37 51.67 20.85 3.56
CA ASP A 37 52.44 20.76 2.31
C ASP A 37 53.17 19.43 2.11
N SER A 38 52.78 18.83 1.03
CA SER A 38 53.42 17.93 0.03
C SER A 38 54.67 17.09 0.36
N ARG A 39 54.61 15.89 -0.25
CA ARG A 39 55.68 15.03 -0.80
C ARG A 39 56.24 13.91 0.07
N GLY A 40 56.23 12.72 -0.55
CA GLY A 40 57.19 11.68 -0.21
C GLY A 40 56.72 10.25 -0.53
N LYS A 41 57.13 9.78 -1.68
CA LYS A 41 57.05 8.35 -2.09
C LYS A 41 57.97 7.49 -1.24
N ALA A 42 57.56 6.26 -0.88
CA ALA A 42 58.47 5.12 -0.85
C ALA A 42 57.70 3.79 -1.03
N ARG A 43 58.04 3.07 -2.07
CA ARG A 43 57.75 1.65 -2.31
C ARG A 43 58.63 0.80 -1.42
N VAL A 44 58.09 -0.28 -0.84
CA VAL A 44 58.86 -1.50 -0.57
C VAL A 44 57.92 -2.69 -0.76
N SER A 45 58.34 -3.62 -1.60
CA SER A 45 57.73 -4.93 -1.86
C SER A 45 58.51 -6.04 -1.12
N PRO A 46 58.04 -7.30 -1.13
CA PRO A 46 58.03 -8.20 0.01
C PRO A 46 59.19 -9.20 0.04
N PRO A 47 59.20 -10.15 0.97
CA PRO A 47 59.72 -11.48 0.61
C PRO A 47 58.72 -12.64 0.87
N ALA A 48 58.85 -13.58 -0.02
CA ALA A 48 58.19 -14.88 -0.02
C ALA A 48 58.79 -15.89 1.00
N GLY A 49 57.98 -16.87 1.37
CA GLY A 49 58.45 -18.00 2.15
C GLY A 49 57.34 -18.97 2.53
N THR A 50 57.05 -19.92 1.67
CA THR A 50 56.70 -21.36 1.85
C THR A 50 56.25 -21.88 3.20
N SER A 51 55.08 -22.53 3.29
CA SER A 51 55.01 -24.02 3.37
C SER A 51 53.57 -24.52 3.47
N ARG A 52 53.32 -25.62 2.79
CA ARG A 52 52.08 -26.40 2.72
C ARG A 52 51.77 -27.07 4.05
N LEU A 53 50.45 -27.08 4.41
CA LEU A 53 49.86 -28.26 5.08
C LEU A 53 48.37 -28.36 4.65
N ARG A 54 48.03 -29.53 4.17
CA ARG A 54 46.69 -29.98 3.75
C ARG A 54 45.84 -30.38 4.95
N GLY A 55 44.52 -30.09 4.86
CA GLY A 55 43.46 -30.89 5.43
C GLY A 55 42.42 -30.09 6.19
N PRO A 56 41.20 -30.56 6.33
CA PRO A 56 40.32 -31.19 5.38
C PRO A 56 39.08 -30.35 5.06
N THR A 57 38.47 -30.61 3.93
CA THR A 57 37.19 -30.14 3.46
C THR A 57 36.09 -30.21 4.51
N ARG A 58 35.55 -29.08 4.94
CA ARG A 58 34.25 -28.98 5.60
C ARG A 58 33.19 -28.63 4.58
N SER A 59 32.48 -29.68 4.17
CA SER A 59 31.24 -29.58 3.39
C SER A 59 30.16 -28.78 4.12
N SER A 60 29.48 -27.97 3.35
CA SER A 60 28.06 -27.62 3.41
C SER A 60 27.33 -27.89 4.75
N ARG A 61 27.15 -26.86 5.55
CA ARG A 61 26.05 -26.72 6.52
C ARG A 61 25.67 -25.26 6.65
N LYS A 62 24.88 -24.76 5.70
CA LYS A 62 24.10 -23.54 5.84
C LYS A 62 22.84 -23.63 4.96
N SER A 63 22.00 -24.60 5.26
CA SER A 63 20.59 -24.54 4.89
C SER A 63 19.79 -24.75 6.17
N SER A 64 18.81 -23.90 6.36
CA SER A 64 17.75 -24.03 7.35
C SER A 64 17.97 -23.40 8.73
N ARG A 65 17.76 -22.08 8.84
CA ARG A 65 17.30 -21.51 10.09
C ARG A 65 15.75 -21.56 10.22
N LEU A 66 15.01 -21.61 9.12
CA LEU A 66 13.55 -21.86 9.16
C LEU A 66 13.24 -23.33 9.52
N VAL A 67 14.02 -24.29 9.03
CA VAL A 67 13.95 -25.68 9.47
C VAL A 67 14.52 -25.85 10.89
N ALA A 68 15.44 -24.99 11.35
CA ALA A 68 15.98 -25.03 12.71
C ALA A 68 14.99 -24.54 13.78
N ILE A 69 14.01 -23.70 13.45
CA ILE A 69 12.94 -23.31 14.38
C ILE A 69 11.98 -24.48 14.56
N ALA A 70 11.61 -25.19 13.48
CA ALA A 70 10.79 -26.41 13.59
C ALA A 70 11.51 -27.58 14.27
N THR A 71 12.86 -27.68 14.13
CA THR A 71 13.64 -28.76 14.77
C THR A 71 14.03 -28.41 16.21
N ALA A 72 14.12 -27.13 16.59
CA ALA A 72 14.36 -26.71 17.97
C ALA A 72 13.11 -26.90 18.86
N ALA A 73 11.91 -26.84 18.29
CA ALA A 73 10.67 -27.15 19.00
C ALA A 73 10.58 -28.63 19.43
N SER A 74 11.25 -29.55 18.71
CA SER A 74 11.27 -30.98 19.04
C SER A 74 12.27 -31.39 20.15
N THR A 75 13.22 -30.53 20.52
CA THR A 75 14.24 -30.84 21.54
C THR A 75 14.07 -30.05 22.85
N ALA A 76 13.11 -29.12 22.91
CA ALA A 76 12.82 -28.32 24.11
C ALA A 76 11.67 -28.87 24.99
N ALA A 77 11.32 -30.13 24.83
CA ALA A 77 10.29 -30.81 25.64
C ALA A 77 10.89 -31.32 27.01
N SER A 78 11.68 -30.50 27.69
CA SER A 78 12.07 -30.78 29.06
C SER A 78 11.99 -29.50 29.91
N GLU A 79 11.05 -29.51 30.85
CA GLU A 79 10.69 -28.47 31.83
C GLU A 79 9.79 -27.32 31.31
N ALA A 80 8.59 -27.68 30.78
CA ALA A 80 7.54 -26.69 30.58
C ALA A 80 7.06 -26.17 31.96
N LYS A 81 7.25 -24.87 32.23
CA LYS A 81 6.50 -24.16 33.25
C LYS A 81 5.01 -24.43 33.08
N PRO A 82 4.23 -24.63 34.17
CA PRO A 82 2.78 -24.81 34.02
C PRO A 82 2.18 -23.61 33.33
N ALA A 83 1.37 -23.88 32.27
CA ALA A 83 0.70 -22.87 31.48
C ALA A 83 -0.07 -21.88 32.35
N SER A 84 0.00 -20.58 32.02
CA SER A 84 -0.80 -19.58 32.74
C SER A 84 -2.29 -19.82 32.51
N LYS A 85 -3.14 -19.34 33.44
CA LYS A 85 -4.63 -19.49 33.27
C LYS A 85 -5.13 -18.94 31.94
N GLY A 86 -4.52 -17.86 31.43
CA GLY A 86 -4.86 -17.28 30.13
C GLY A 86 -4.40 -18.13 28.93
N GLU A 87 -3.32 -18.88 29.05
CA GLU A 87 -2.84 -19.82 28.03
C GLU A 87 -3.71 -21.08 27.99
N GLN A 88 -4.15 -21.58 29.16
CA GLN A 88 -5.09 -22.70 29.22
C GLN A 88 -6.45 -22.38 28.60
N MET A 89 -7.01 -21.19 28.88
CA MET A 89 -8.27 -20.75 28.28
C MET A 89 -8.15 -20.61 26.75
N ARG A 90 -7.03 -20.11 26.22
CA ARG A 90 -6.79 -20.05 24.78
C ARG A 90 -6.69 -21.42 24.13
N ALA A 91 -6.01 -22.35 24.76
CA ALA A 91 -5.89 -23.73 24.29
C ALA A 91 -7.24 -24.44 24.25
N GLU A 92 -8.09 -24.25 25.26
CA GLU A 92 -9.45 -24.80 25.28
C GLU A 92 -10.33 -24.21 24.18
N GLU A 93 -10.29 -22.89 23.98
CA GLU A 93 -11.03 -22.22 22.90
C GLU A 93 -10.55 -22.68 21.51
N PHE A 94 -9.23 -22.80 21.31
CA PHE A 94 -8.65 -23.28 20.05
C PHE A 94 -9.14 -24.70 19.71
N ARG A 95 -9.09 -25.62 20.69
CA ARG A 95 -9.59 -27.00 20.52
C ARG A 95 -11.09 -27.04 20.21
N ALA A 96 -11.87 -26.20 20.87
CA ALA A 96 -13.30 -26.13 20.62
C ALA A 96 -13.58 -25.70 19.18
N LEU A 97 -12.89 -24.65 18.69
CA LEU A 97 -13.03 -24.17 17.33
C LEU A 97 -12.57 -25.20 16.28
N ALA A 98 -11.46 -25.90 16.53
CA ALA A 98 -11.00 -26.97 15.65
C ALA A 98 -12.01 -28.14 15.60
N ASN A 99 -12.62 -28.51 16.75
CA ASN A 99 -13.65 -29.53 16.80
C ASN A 99 -14.98 -29.13 16.13
N GLU A 100 -15.25 -27.82 16.00
CA GLU A 100 -16.36 -27.26 15.23
C GLU A 100 -16.11 -27.30 13.71
N GLY A 101 -14.91 -27.73 13.28
CA GLY A 101 -14.54 -27.89 11.88
C GLY A 101 -13.81 -26.67 11.28
N HIS A 102 -13.39 -25.73 12.12
CA HIS A 102 -12.53 -24.64 11.67
C HIS A 102 -11.08 -25.11 11.54
N ASN A 103 -10.49 -24.87 10.37
CA ASN A 103 -9.11 -25.26 10.09
C ASN A 103 -8.13 -24.07 9.94
N MET A 104 -8.65 -22.83 9.97
CA MET A 104 -7.85 -21.60 9.95
C MET A 104 -8.22 -20.76 11.18
N ILE A 105 -7.40 -20.87 12.24
CA ILE A 105 -7.70 -20.35 13.58
C ILE A 105 -6.61 -19.37 14.01
N PRO A 106 -6.92 -18.09 14.30
CA PRO A 106 -5.90 -17.13 14.70
C PRO A 106 -5.63 -17.19 16.20
N LEU A 107 -4.33 -17.17 16.54
CA LEU A 107 -3.84 -16.82 17.86
C LEU A 107 -3.45 -15.36 17.88
N TYR A 108 -3.58 -14.67 19.01
CA TYR A 108 -3.17 -13.29 19.13
C TYR A 108 -2.66 -12.93 20.53
N ARG A 109 -1.75 -11.94 20.58
CA ARG A 109 -1.34 -11.26 21.81
C ARG A 109 -1.60 -9.77 21.69
N ARG A 110 -2.05 -9.17 22.81
CA ARG A 110 -2.17 -7.73 22.94
C ARG A 110 -0.89 -7.20 23.52
N ILE A 111 -0.30 -6.25 22.85
CA ILE A 111 0.92 -5.57 23.27
C ILE A 111 0.51 -4.17 23.72
N PHE A 112 1.02 -3.75 24.85
CA PHE A 112 0.94 -2.37 25.34
C PHE A 112 2.34 -1.78 25.28
N ASP A 113 2.57 -0.87 24.32
CA ASP A 113 3.83 -0.18 24.13
C ASP A 113 3.56 1.21 23.54
N ASP A 114 3.90 2.25 24.30
CA ASP A 114 3.69 3.64 23.92
C ASP A 114 4.74 4.15 22.92
N GLN A 115 5.86 3.45 22.74
CA GLN A 115 6.94 3.83 21.82
C GLN A 115 6.82 3.14 20.46
N LEU A 116 6.12 2.03 20.39
CA LEU A 116 5.97 1.26 19.17
C LEU A 116 4.99 1.94 18.21
N THR A 117 5.51 2.53 17.14
CA THR A 117 4.72 3.09 16.04
C THR A 117 4.62 2.10 14.88
N PRO A 118 3.63 2.22 13.95
CA PRO A 118 3.58 1.37 12.76
C PRO A 118 4.87 1.38 11.93
N ILE A 119 5.52 2.55 11.79
CA ILE A 119 6.81 2.69 11.11
C ILE A 119 7.90 1.89 11.81
N LEU A 120 7.98 2.03 13.12
CA LEU A 120 9.00 1.33 13.91
C LEU A 120 8.76 -0.18 13.92
N ALA A 121 7.50 -0.61 14.12
CA ALA A 121 7.12 -2.01 14.05
C ALA A 121 7.44 -2.64 12.68
N TYR A 122 7.20 -1.90 11.59
CA TYR A 122 7.57 -2.36 10.26
C TYR A 122 9.09 -2.61 10.15
N ARG A 123 9.92 -1.69 10.67
CA ARG A 123 11.38 -1.87 10.69
C ARG A 123 11.86 -2.98 11.65
N CYS A 124 11.10 -3.30 12.67
CA CYS A 124 11.39 -4.49 13.50
C CYS A 124 11.21 -5.79 12.69
N LEU A 125 10.19 -5.86 11.84
CA LEU A 125 9.87 -7.04 11.03
C LEU A 125 10.69 -7.11 9.74
N VAL A 126 10.97 -5.96 9.12
CA VAL A 126 11.67 -5.85 7.83
C VAL A 126 12.97 -5.09 8.03
N LYS A 127 14.05 -5.81 8.24
CA LYS A 127 15.39 -5.24 8.35
C LYS A 127 15.90 -4.83 6.97
N GLU A 128 16.91 -3.95 6.94
CA GLU A 128 17.45 -3.45 5.67
C GLU A 128 18.00 -4.54 4.75
N ASP A 129 18.55 -5.60 5.34
CA ASP A 129 19.11 -6.75 4.64
C ASP A 129 18.07 -7.82 4.23
N GLU A 130 16.81 -7.66 4.66
CA GLU A 130 15.71 -8.60 4.40
C GLU A 130 14.73 -8.10 3.33
N ARG A 131 15.08 -7.09 2.55
CA ARG A 131 14.22 -6.43 1.56
C ARG A 131 13.76 -7.29 0.38
N GLU A 132 14.31 -8.48 0.20
CA GLU A 132 13.90 -9.38 -0.87
C GLU A 132 12.58 -10.10 -0.58
N ALA A 133 12.18 -10.16 0.68
CA ALA A 133 10.91 -10.77 1.07
C ALA A 133 9.76 -9.76 0.95
N PRO A 134 8.63 -10.14 0.32
CA PRO A 134 7.45 -9.30 0.28
C PRO A 134 6.99 -8.89 1.68
N SER A 135 6.50 -7.65 1.78
CA SER A 135 6.05 -7.06 3.03
C SER A 135 5.12 -5.89 2.77
N PHE A 136 4.35 -5.47 3.76
CA PHE A 136 3.44 -4.35 3.62
C PHE A 136 3.30 -3.54 4.90
N LEU A 137 2.98 -2.27 4.72
CA LEU A 137 2.48 -1.35 5.74
C LEU A 137 1.31 -0.58 5.14
N LEU A 138 0.13 -0.73 5.75
CA LEU A 138 -1.10 -0.04 5.36
C LEU A 138 -1.54 0.85 6.51
N GLU A 139 -1.64 2.14 6.25
CA GLU A 139 -2.09 3.16 7.20
C GLU A 139 -3.26 3.95 6.60
N SER A 140 -3.98 4.69 7.40
CA SER A 140 -5.08 5.54 6.95
C SER A 140 -5.03 6.88 7.64
N VAL A 141 -5.37 7.94 6.89
CA VAL A 141 -5.59 9.29 7.43
C VAL A 141 -7.00 9.75 7.06
N VAL A 142 -7.81 10.05 8.05
CA VAL A 142 -9.20 10.47 7.87
C VAL A 142 -9.30 12.00 7.95
N GLY A 143 -10.01 12.60 6.99
CA GLY A 143 -10.22 14.06 6.95
C GLY A 143 -8.93 14.87 6.82
N GLY A 144 -7.84 14.25 6.31
CA GLY A 144 -6.55 14.90 6.07
C GLY A 144 -5.72 15.24 7.32
N THR A 145 -6.23 15.04 8.52
CA THR A 145 -5.57 15.44 9.78
C THR A 145 -5.60 14.39 10.88
N GLN A 146 -6.49 13.40 10.80
CA GLN A 146 -6.64 12.38 11.83
C GLN A 146 -6.16 11.02 11.33
N THR A 147 -5.33 10.33 12.10
CA THR A 147 -4.99 8.94 11.84
C THR A 147 -6.26 8.09 11.84
N GLY A 148 -6.44 7.25 10.86
CA GLY A 148 -7.52 6.27 10.81
C GLY A 148 -7.43 5.30 11.99
N ARG A 149 -8.51 4.54 12.22
CA ARG A 149 -8.57 3.70 13.41
C ARG A 149 -7.51 2.61 13.43
N PHE A 150 -7.22 2.00 12.27
CA PHE A 150 -6.32 0.87 12.19
C PHE A 150 -5.14 1.12 11.27
N SER A 151 -3.98 0.55 11.62
CA SER A 151 -2.85 0.32 10.73
C SER A 151 -2.48 -1.15 10.75
N PHE A 152 -2.04 -1.67 9.61
CA PHE A 152 -1.72 -3.08 9.41
C PHE A 152 -0.34 -3.22 8.80
N LEU A 153 0.42 -4.20 9.27
CA LEU A 153 1.70 -4.54 8.68
C LEU A 153 1.99 -6.03 8.80
N GLY A 154 2.75 -6.52 7.84
CA GLY A 154 3.21 -7.90 7.81
C GLY A 154 4.42 -8.06 6.90
N SER A 155 5.13 -9.14 7.08
CA SER A 155 6.30 -9.50 6.28
C SER A 155 6.35 -11.00 6.07
N ARG A 156 7.10 -11.43 5.04
CA ARG A 156 7.34 -12.84 4.74
C ARG A 156 6.04 -13.63 4.57
N PRO A 157 5.34 -13.43 3.43
CA PRO A 157 4.11 -14.15 3.18
C PRO A 157 4.33 -15.66 3.23
N TYR A 158 3.32 -16.38 3.70
CA TYR A 158 3.27 -17.84 3.69
C TYR A 158 3.29 -18.39 2.26
N MET A 159 2.59 -17.71 1.37
CA MET A 159 2.43 -18.07 -0.04
C MET A 159 2.37 -16.80 -0.89
N GLU A 160 2.76 -16.92 -2.16
CA GLU A 160 2.58 -15.85 -3.13
C GLU A 160 1.89 -16.37 -4.40
N VAL A 161 1.06 -15.53 -5.00
CA VAL A 161 0.52 -15.70 -6.35
C VAL A 161 1.00 -14.54 -7.20
N VAL A 162 1.78 -14.85 -8.22
CA VAL A 162 2.34 -13.87 -9.16
C VAL A 162 1.91 -14.24 -10.57
N ALA A 163 1.31 -13.31 -11.29
CA ALA A 163 0.83 -13.55 -12.65
C ALA A 163 1.38 -12.52 -13.63
N LYS A 164 1.68 -12.99 -14.83
CA LYS A 164 2.07 -12.19 -15.98
C LYS A 164 1.54 -12.84 -17.26
N GLU A 165 0.66 -12.13 -17.99
CA GLU A 165 0.11 -12.57 -19.28
C GLU A 165 -0.45 -14.00 -19.25
N GLY A 166 -1.25 -14.32 -18.23
CA GLY A 166 -1.85 -15.64 -18.03
C GLY A 166 -0.92 -16.70 -17.43
N LYS A 167 0.37 -16.45 -17.33
CA LYS A 167 1.32 -17.33 -16.65
C LYS A 167 1.30 -17.04 -15.17
N VAL A 168 0.88 -18.01 -14.37
CA VAL A 168 0.79 -17.88 -12.92
C VAL A 168 1.88 -18.71 -12.26
N THR A 169 2.59 -18.10 -11.33
CA THR A 169 3.52 -18.76 -10.42
C THR A 169 2.94 -18.71 -9.01
N VAL A 170 2.73 -19.89 -8.40
CA VAL A 170 2.38 -20.03 -6.99
C VAL A 170 3.64 -20.46 -6.24
N LEU A 171 4.03 -19.66 -5.25
CA LEU A 171 5.18 -19.94 -4.38
C LEU A 171 4.65 -20.29 -2.99
N ASP A 172 4.92 -21.50 -2.50
CA ASP A 172 4.64 -21.92 -1.12
C ASP A 172 5.97 -21.93 -0.35
N HIS A 173 6.15 -20.92 0.48
CA HIS A 173 7.40 -20.71 1.22
C HIS A 173 7.58 -21.69 2.38
N LEU A 174 6.49 -22.20 2.95
CA LEU A 174 6.56 -23.22 3.99
C LEU A 174 7.04 -24.56 3.43
N ARG A 175 6.42 -24.98 2.33
CA ARG A 175 6.75 -26.26 1.66
C ARG A 175 7.99 -26.15 0.78
N GLY A 176 8.43 -24.94 0.48
CA GLY A 176 9.54 -24.69 -0.46
C GLY A 176 9.18 -25.09 -1.88
N THR A 177 7.91 -25.07 -2.27
CA THR A 177 7.45 -25.46 -3.60
C THR A 177 7.15 -24.27 -4.48
N ARG A 178 7.29 -24.48 -5.79
CA ARG A 178 6.99 -23.50 -6.81
C ARG A 178 6.24 -24.20 -7.94
N GLU A 179 5.03 -23.74 -8.19
CA GLU A 179 4.17 -24.26 -9.26
C GLU A 179 3.97 -23.18 -10.31
N LYS A 180 4.06 -23.56 -11.58
CA LYS A 180 3.77 -22.68 -12.72
C LYS A 180 2.62 -23.28 -13.51
N THR A 181 1.58 -22.46 -13.75
CA THR A 181 0.40 -22.84 -14.52
C THR A 181 0.05 -21.75 -15.52
N ASP A 182 -0.61 -22.12 -16.59
CA ASP A 182 -1.25 -21.18 -17.50
C ASP A 182 -2.74 -21.04 -17.08
N GLU A 183 -3.17 -19.83 -16.79
CA GLU A 183 -4.51 -19.54 -16.32
C GLU A 183 -5.17 -18.48 -17.21
N SER A 184 -6.37 -18.75 -17.66
CA SER A 184 -7.13 -17.77 -18.45
C SER A 184 -7.59 -16.58 -17.60
N ASP A 185 -7.76 -16.78 -16.29
CA ASP A 185 -8.14 -15.75 -15.32
C ASP A 185 -7.36 -15.88 -14.01
N PRO A 186 -6.16 -15.32 -13.94
CA PRO A 186 -5.29 -15.36 -12.76
C PRO A 186 -5.91 -14.75 -11.49
N ILE A 187 -6.90 -13.87 -11.61
CA ILE A 187 -7.56 -13.22 -10.46
C ILE A 187 -8.25 -14.27 -9.57
N THR A 188 -8.73 -15.37 -10.16
CA THR A 188 -9.44 -16.42 -9.45
C THR A 188 -8.53 -17.35 -8.64
N VAL A 189 -7.22 -17.37 -8.90
CA VAL A 189 -6.30 -18.34 -8.31
C VAL A 189 -6.23 -18.21 -6.79
N ALA A 190 -6.08 -17.00 -6.27
CA ALA A 190 -6.04 -16.75 -4.83
C ALA A 190 -7.36 -17.14 -4.15
N GLY A 191 -8.51 -16.91 -4.83
CA GLY A 191 -9.83 -17.35 -4.37
C GLY A 191 -9.91 -18.87 -4.25
N ARG A 192 -9.54 -19.61 -5.31
CA ARG A 192 -9.53 -21.09 -5.32
C ARG A 192 -8.61 -21.67 -4.23
N ILE A 193 -7.46 -21.05 -4.01
CA ILE A 193 -6.56 -21.47 -2.91
C ILE A 193 -7.25 -21.27 -1.56
N SER A 194 -8.02 -20.20 -1.40
CA SER A 194 -8.69 -19.86 -0.14
C SER A 194 -9.89 -20.75 0.19
N GLU A 195 -10.49 -21.42 -0.79
CA GLU A 195 -11.65 -22.32 -0.60
C GLU A 195 -11.37 -23.49 0.35
N ARG A 196 -10.10 -23.86 0.53
CA ARG A 196 -9.70 -24.95 1.44
C ARG A 196 -9.80 -24.57 2.92
N TRP A 197 -9.92 -23.28 3.24
CA TRP A 197 -9.95 -22.81 4.61
C TRP A 197 -11.35 -22.49 5.11
N THR A 198 -11.65 -22.93 6.33
CA THR A 198 -12.81 -22.57 7.11
C THR A 198 -12.36 -21.68 8.28
N PRO A 199 -12.16 -20.37 8.04
CA PRO A 199 -11.63 -19.48 9.06
C PRO A 199 -12.65 -19.20 10.14
N CYS A 200 -12.17 -18.90 11.36
CA CYS A 200 -12.98 -18.39 12.45
C CYS A 200 -12.33 -17.20 13.12
N LYS A 201 -13.08 -16.52 13.95
CA LYS A 201 -12.57 -15.37 14.70
C LYS A 201 -12.85 -15.52 16.18
N PRO A 202 -11.81 -15.67 17.03
CA PRO A 202 -11.98 -15.74 18.46
C PRO A 202 -12.46 -14.39 19.03
N LYS A 203 -13.12 -14.46 20.18
CA LYS A 203 -13.57 -13.27 20.91
C LYS A 203 -12.37 -12.41 21.32
N GLY A 204 -12.47 -11.09 21.12
CA GLY A 204 -11.46 -10.13 21.54
C GLY A 204 -10.45 -9.71 20.48
N LEU A 205 -10.44 -10.32 19.31
CA LEU A 205 -9.76 -9.76 18.14
C LEU A 205 -10.61 -8.66 17.52
N PRO A 206 -10.06 -7.47 17.15
CA PRO A 206 -10.83 -6.36 16.60
C PRO A 206 -11.52 -6.70 15.27
N GLU A 207 -12.65 -6.03 14.97
CA GLU A 207 -13.39 -6.18 13.70
C GLU A 207 -12.70 -5.46 12.56
N CYS A 208 -11.54 -5.98 12.12
CA CYS A 208 -10.72 -5.43 11.05
C CYS A 208 -9.96 -6.56 10.34
N PHE A 209 -9.18 -6.21 9.34
CA PHE A 209 -8.19 -7.12 8.74
C PHE A 209 -7.21 -7.61 9.80
N ALA A 210 -6.95 -8.90 9.81
CA ALA A 210 -6.02 -9.52 10.76
C ALA A 210 -5.16 -10.63 10.11
N GLY A 211 -5.25 -10.79 8.78
CA GLY A 211 -4.52 -11.77 7.99
C GLY A 211 -5.29 -12.15 6.72
N GLY A 212 -4.57 -12.62 5.71
CA GLY A 212 -5.11 -12.93 4.39
C GLY A 212 -4.16 -12.49 3.27
N TRP A 213 -4.71 -12.27 2.10
CA TRP A 213 -3.99 -11.82 0.92
C TRP A 213 -3.79 -10.31 0.94
N VAL A 214 -2.56 -9.88 0.68
CA VAL A 214 -2.20 -8.46 0.51
C VAL A 214 -1.37 -8.33 -0.75
N GLY A 215 -1.66 -7.30 -1.57
CA GLY A 215 -0.90 -7.08 -2.78
C GLY A 215 -1.59 -6.12 -3.74
N TYR A 216 -1.28 -6.26 -5.03
CA TYR A 216 -1.88 -5.45 -6.06
C TYR A 216 -2.35 -6.28 -7.27
N MET A 217 -3.34 -5.74 -7.97
CA MET A 217 -3.76 -6.13 -9.30
C MET A 217 -3.66 -4.90 -10.19
N GLY A 218 -2.79 -4.95 -11.20
CA GLY A 218 -2.57 -3.85 -12.12
C GLY A 218 -3.76 -3.60 -13.04
N TYR A 219 -3.75 -2.44 -13.72
CA TYR A 219 -4.74 -2.09 -14.73
C TYR A 219 -4.87 -3.16 -15.81
N ASP A 220 -3.74 -3.73 -16.25
CA ASP A 220 -3.70 -4.72 -17.33
C ASP A 220 -4.41 -6.04 -17.00
N THR A 221 -4.78 -6.30 -15.74
CA THR A 221 -5.60 -7.47 -15.36
C THR A 221 -6.99 -7.44 -15.99
N VAL A 222 -7.47 -6.28 -16.47
CA VAL A 222 -8.72 -6.16 -17.21
C VAL A 222 -8.71 -6.99 -18.50
N ARG A 223 -7.53 -7.19 -19.10
CA ARG A 223 -7.37 -7.99 -20.33
C ARG A 223 -7.85 -9.42 -20.17
N TYR A 224 -7.68 -10.01 -18.99
CA TYR A 224 -8.20 -11.37 -18.70
C TYR A 224 -9.72 -11.46 -18.80
N GLN A 225 -10.44 -10.36 -18.57
CA GLN A 225 -11.89 -10.30 -18.71
C GLN A 225 -12.36 -10.00 -20.13
N TYR A 226 -11.53 -9.33 -20.92
CA TYR A 226 -11.88 -8.80 -22.24
C TYR A 226 -10.88 -9.23 -23.33
N LEU A 227 -10.30 -10.45 -23.25
CA LEU A 227 -9.27 -10.95 -24.17
C LEU A 227 -9.62 -10.75 -25.66
N ASN A 228 -10.89 -10.94 -26.04
CA ASN A 228 -11.34 -10.77 -27.43
C ASN A 228 -11.42 -9.30 -27.87
N LYS A 229 -11.29 -8.34 -26.96
CA LYS A 229 -11.43 -6.90 -27.23
C LYS A 229 -10.18 -6.11 -26.86
N LEU A 230 -9.37 -6.66 -25.96
CA LEU A 230 -8.12 -6.09 -25.44
C LEU A 230 -7.08 -7.21 -25.29
N PRO A 231 -6.65 -7.81 -26.42
CA PRO A 231 -5.65 -8.89 -26.37
C PRO A 231 -4.29 -8.34 -25.89
N PHE A 232 -3.48 -9.19 -25.27
CA PHE A 232 -2.15 -8.80 -24.81
C PHE A 232 -1.19 -8.50 -25.96
N GLU A 233 -1.41 -9.11 -27.13
CA GLU A 233 -0.60 -8.93 -28.33
C GLU A 233 -0.75 -7.54 -28.96
N GLU A 234 -1.88 -6.88 -28.74
CA GLU A 234 -2.19 -5.53 -29.21
C GLU A 234 -1.99 -4.47 -28.11
N ALA A 235 -1.57 -4.89 -26.90
CA ALA A 235 -1.34 -3.97 -25.80
C ALA A 235 -0.14 -3.06 -26.05
N PRO A 236 -0.09 -1.87 -25.43
CA PRO A 236 1.10 -1.02 -25.44
C PRO A 236 2.36 -1.75 -24.94
N GLU A 237 3.53 -1.18 -25.23
CA GLU A 237 4.83 -1.74 -24.85
C GLU A 237 4.94 -1.97 -23.34
N ASP A 238 5.38 -3.16 -22.95
CA ASP A 238 5.68 -3.47 -21.54
C ASP A 238 7.16 -3.23 -21.24
N ASP A 239 7.50 -1.99 -21.01
CA ASP A 239 8.88 -1.52 -20.79
C ASP A 239 9.46 -1.84 -19.39
N ARG A 240 8.60 -2.27 -18.46
CA ARG A 240 9.01 -2.55 -17.06
C ARG A 240 8.91 -4.03 -16.68
N ALA A 241 8.27 -4.85 -17.50
CA ALA A 241 8.03 -6.27 -17.28
C ALA A 241 7.47 -6.62 -15.88
N LEU A 242 6.67 -5.70 -15.28
CA LEU A 242 6.08 -5.90 -13.97
C LEU A 242 5.00 -6.98 -14.01
N PRO A 243 4.80 -7.75 -12.92
CA PRO A 243 3.64 -8.63 -12.81
C PRO A 243 2.33 -7.88 -13.00
N ASP A 244 1.35 -8.51 -13.66
CA ASP A 244 -0.01 -7.97 -13.78
C ASP A 244 -0.74 -8.08 -12.44
N LEU A 245 -0.40 -9.11 -11.65
CA LEU A 245 -0.94 -9.40 -10.33
C LEU A 245 0.18 -9.94 -9.44
N CYS A 246 0.26 -9.42 -8.23
CA CYS A 246 1.17 -9.92 -7.19
C CYS A 246 0.46 -9.86 -5.83
N LEU A 247 0.21 -11.04 -5.26
CA LEU A 247 -0.48 -11.21 -3.98
C LEU A 247 0.37 -12.08 -3.05
N GLY A 248 0.59 -11.63 -1.83
CA GLY A 248 1.17 -12.41 -0.74
C GLY A 248 0.10 -12.81 0.28
N LEU A 249 0.13 -14.05 0.74
CA LEU A 249 -0.72 -14.55 1.80
C LEU A 249 0.00 -14.43 3.14
N TYR A 250 -0.51 -13.60 4.03
CA TYR A 250 0.10 -13.31 5.33
C TYR A 250 -0.70 -13.95 6.45
N ARG A 251 -0.06 -14.85 7.20
CA ARG A 251 -0.57 -15.44 8.43
C ARG A 251 -0.13 -14.65 9.67
N ASP A 252 0.98 -13.95 9.57
CA ASP A 252 1.54 -13.08 10.60
C ASP A 252 1.25 -11.62 10.28
N VAL A 253 0.44 -10.97 11.13
CA VAL A 253 0.02 -9.58 10.96
C VAL A 253 0.08 -8.85 12.29
N VAL A 254 0.59 -7.63 12.27
CA VAL A 254 0.51 -6.71 13.40
C VAL A 254 -0.55 -5.66 13.10
N VAL A 255 -1.48 -5.50 14.03
CA VAL A 255 -2.60 -4.57 13.92
C VAL A 255 -2.49 -3.50 15.00
N PHE A 256 -2.46 -2.24 14.60
CA PHE A 256 -2.55 -1.10 15.51
C PHE A 256 -4.00 -0.61 15.56
N ASP A 257 -4.63 -0.62 16.73
CA ASP A 257 -5.90 0.07 16.98
C ASP A 257 -5.58 1.42 17.66
N HIS A 258 -5.54 2.46 16.87
CA HIS A 258 -5.22 3.82 17.34
C HIS A 258 -6.28 4.39 18.28
N ALA A 259 -7.52 3.90 18.21
CA ALA A 259 -8.61 4.35 19.08
C ALA A 259 -8.45 3.79 20.50
N THR A 260 -8.09 2.51 20.63
CA THR A 260 -7.90 1.84 21.93
C THR A 260 -6.45 1.88 22.41
N LYS A 261 -5.50 2.39 21.58
CA LYS A 261 -4.05 2.41 21.87
C LYS A 261 -3.48 1.01 22.14
N GLN A 262 -3.99 0.00 21.44
CA GLN A 262 -3.55 -1.37 21.56
C GLN A 262 -2.88 -1.84 20.28
N VAL A 263 -1.89 -2.71 20.42
CA VAL A 263 -1.24 -3.40 19.31
C VAL A 263 -1.56 -4.89 19.45
N PHE A 264 -1.99 -5.50 18.35
CA PHE A 264 -2.27 -6.94 18.29
C PHE A 264 -1.24 -7.60 17.37
N ALA A 265 -0.47 -8.53 17.91
CA ALA A 265 0.29 -9.49 17.12
C ALA A 265 -0.62 -10.69 16.86
N VAL A 266 -0.83 -11.05 15.59
CA VAL A 266 -1.76 -12.11 15.18
C VAL A 266 -1.01 -13.13 14.34
N HIS A 267 -1.22 -14.42 14.63
CA HIS A 267 -0.76 -15.53 13.81
C HIS A 267 -1.92 -16.47 13.49
N TRP A 268 -2.11 -16.82 12.21
CA TRP A 268 -3.15 -17.75 11.76
C TRP A 268 -2.58 -19.16 11.64
N CYS A 269 -3.12 -20.09 12.46
CA CYS A 269 -2.81 -21.50 12.43
C CYS A 269 -3.62 -22.21 11.35
N ASP A 270 -2.95 -22.95 10.48
CA ASP A 270 -3.56 -23.87 9.51
C ASP A 270 -3.51 -25.29 10.10
N VAL A 271 -4.64 -25.75 10.64
CA VAL A 271 -4.74 -27.06 11.33
C VAL A 271 -4.45 -28.20 10.35
N ASP A 272 -4.92 -28.09 9.11
CA ASP A 272 -4.73 -29.14 8.10
C ASP A 272 -3.26 -29.23 7.62
N ALA A 273 -2.49 -28.16 7.77
CA ALA A 273 -1.07 -28.15 7.44
C ALA A 273 -0.19 -28.74 8.55
N ALA A 274 -0.72 -28.86 9.76
CA ALA A 274 0.01 -29.47 10.89
C ALA A 274 0.22 -30.97 10.67
N PRO A 275 1.27 -31.57 11.25
CA PRO A 275 1.54 -32.99 11.13
C PRO A 275 0.32 -33.85 11.55
N GLY A 276 -0.21 -34.61 10.62
CA GLY A 276 -1.38 -35.48 10.86
C GLY A 276 -2.72 -34.73 10.98
N GLY A 277 -2.79 -33.42 10.68
CA GLY A 277 -3.98 -32.60 10.91
C GLY A 277 -4.29 -32.42 12.40
N ASP A 278 -3.27 -32.51 13.26
CA ASP A 278 -3.43 -32.48 14.72
C ASP A 278 -3.56 -31.04 15.23
N ALA A 279 -4.67 -30.71 15.86
CA ALA A 279 -4.94 -29.41 16.44
C ALA A 279 -3.94 -29.01 17.55
N GLU A 280 -3.43 -29.97 18.32
CA GLU A 280 -2.41 -29.70 19.36
C GLU A 280 -1.07 -29.31 18.73
N ALA A 281 -0.68 -30.01 17.67
CA ALA A 281 0.53 -29.67 16.93
C ALA A 281 0.41 -28.29 16.27
N ALA A 282 -0.76 -27.98 15.67
CA ALA A 282 -1.06 -26.67 15.10
C ALA A 282 -1.00 -25.54 16.15
N LEU A 283 -1.56 -25.78 17.33
CA LEU A 283 -1.54 -24.83 18.44
C LEU A 283 -0.10 -24.58 18.92
N ALA A 284 0.69 -25.66 19.13
CA ALA A 284 2.07 -25.54 19.61
C ALA A 284 2.96 -24.80 18.61
N GLU A 285 2.83 -25.07 17.29
CA GLU A 285 3.53 -24.34 16.25
C GLU A 285 3.09 -22.87 16.22
N GLY A 286 1.77 -22.63 16.29
CA GLY A 286 1.20 -21.29 16.27
C GLY A 286 1.65 -20.42 17.45
N GLU A 287 1.70 -20.98 18.66
CA GLU A 287 2.23 -20.27 19.86
C GLU A 287 3.72 -19.95 19.70
N ALA A 288 4.50 -20.83 19.08
CA ALA A 288 5.91 -20.56 18.80
C ALA A 288 6.08 -19.42 17.76
N CYS A 289 5.29 -19.45 16.68
CA CYS A 289 5.30 -18.39 15.67
C CYS A 289 4.84 -17.04 16.25
N LEU A 290 3.75 -17.03 17.00
CA LEU A 290 3.26 -15.83 17.69
C LEU A 290 4.28 -15.31 18.71
N GLY A 291 4.96 -16.20 19.44
CA GLY A 291 6.05 -15.86 20.34
C GLY A 291 7.19 -15.14 19.63
N ALA A 292 7.64 -15.68 18.50
CA ALA A 292 8.68 -15.08 17.67
C ALA A 292 8.27 -13.71 17.08
N LEU A 293 7.00 -13.57 16.66
CA LEU A 293 6.46 -12.30 16.19
C LEU A 293 6.50 -11.23 17.29
N VAL A 294 6.08 -11.59 18.50
CA VAL A 294 6.11 -10.69 19.67
C VAL A 294 7.54 -10.34 20.07
N GLU A 295 8.46 -11.32 20.06
CA GLU A 295 9.88 -11.09 20.35
C GLU A 295 10.52 -10.11 19.34
N ALA A 296 10.16 -10.22 18.06
CA ALA A 296 10.65 -9.31 17.04
C ALA A 296 10.23 -7.84 17.26
N LEU A 297 9.16 -7.62 18.03
CA LEU A 297 8.63 -6.28 18.34
C LEU A 297 9.11 -5.74 19.70
N GLN A 298 9.98 -6.47 20.42
CA GLN A 298 10.51 -6.04 21.71
C GLN A 298 11.49 -4.85 21.57
N PRO A 299 11.60 -3.97 22.57
CA PRO A 299 12.48 -2.80 22.52
C PRO A 299 13.94 -3.12 22.19
N GLU A 300 14.45 -4.27 22.61
CA GLU A 300 15.83 -4.71 22.39
C GLU A 300 16.13 -5.05 20.92
N THR A 301 15.08 -5.32 20.13
CA THR A 301 15.21 -5.68 18.70
C THR A 301 14.93 -4.49 17.77
N VAL A 302 14.48 -3.36 18.33
CA VAL A 302 14.09 -2.16 17.58
C VAL A 302 15.32 -1.54 16.92
N PRO A 303 15.34 -1.40 15.58
CA PRO A 303 16.42 -0.73 14.91
C PRO A 303 16.35 0.79 15.11
N SER A 304 17.50 1.45 15.08
CA SER A 304 17.53 2.90 15.00
C SER A 304 17.02 3.35 13.62
N LEU A 305 15.98 4.16 13.60
CA LEU A 305 15.53 4.82 12.36
C LEU A 305 16.44 6.02 12.09
N PRO A 306 16.76 6.32 10.81
CA PRO A 306 17.44 7.56 10.47
C PRO A 306 16.65 8.76 10.99
N PHE A 307 17.34 9.67 11.66
CA PHE A 307 16.81 10.98 12.05
C PHE A 307 16.98 11.91 10.85
N GLY A 308 15.92 12.69 10.54
CA GLY A 308 15.96 13.65 9.46
C GLY A 308 15.45 15.02 9.93
N GLU A 309 16.02 16.07 9.37
CA GLU A 309 15.57 17.45 9.56
C GLU A 309 14.76 17.90 8.35
N VAL A 310 13.68 18.65 8.60
CA VAL A 310 12.84 19.23 7.56
C VAL A 310 13.12 20.72 7.52
N SER A 311 13.92 21.17 6.57
CA SER A 311 14.25 22.58 6.36
C SER A 311 13.52 23.19 5.16
N MET A 312 13.15 22.35 4.17
CA MET A 312 12.45 22.81 2.98
C MET A 312 11.00 23.25 3.27
N SER A 313 10.52 24.20 2.48
CA SER A 313 9.10 24.54 2.47
C SER A 313 8.27 23.41 1.82
N LEU A 314 7.37 22.79 2.58
CA LEU A 314 6.47 21.74 2.07
C LEU A 314 5.49 22.24 0.98
N THR A 315 5.40 23.56 0.79
CA THR A 315 4.58 24.22 -0.25
C THR A 315 5.38 24.70 -1.45
N ALA A 316 6.72 24.58 -1.42
CA ALA A 316 7.56 24.95 -2.55
C ALA A 316 7.26 24.06 -3.77
N PRO A 317 7.44 24.56 -5.00
CA PRO A 317 7.39 23.72 -6.18
C PRO A 317 8.38 22.56 -6.06
N PRO A 318 8.02 21.33 -6.40
CA PRO A 318 8.95 20.21 -6.37
C PRO A 318 9.96 20.30 -7.50
N SER A 319 11.06 19.58 -7.34
CA SER A 319 12.01 19.33 -8.43
C SER A 319 11.31 18.61 -9.59
N ALA A 320 11.73 18.93 -10.81
CA ALA A 320 11.10 18.36 -12.00
C ALA A 320 11.28 16.84 -12.07
N LEU A 321 10.21 16.14 -12.46
CA LEU A 321 10.27 14.78 -12.93
C LEU A 321 10.77 14.82 -14.38
N THR A 322 11.97 14.27 -14.63
CA THR A 322 12.73 14.58 -15.85
C THR A 322 12.34 13.74 -17.06
N ASP A 323 11.99 12.47 -16.84
CA ASP A 323 11.69 11.55 -17.93
C ASP A 323 10.19 11.28 -18.02
N SER A 324 9.61 11.49 -19.19
CA SER A 324 8.20 11.19 -19.45
C SER A 324 8.04 10.24 -20.64
N THR A 325 7.10 9.30 -20.53
CA THR A 325 6.73 8.41 -21.65
C THR A 325 6.09 9.14 -22.83
N MET A 326 5.58 10.36 -22.59
CA MET A 326 5.09 11.26 -23.62
C MET A 326 5.71 12.64 -23.46
N THR A 327 6.15 13.23 -24.58
CA THR A 327 6.46 14.67 -24.59
C THR A 327 5.19 15.47 -24.39
N LYS A 328 5.31 16.74 -23.96
CA LYS A 328 4.15 17.63 -23.84
C LYS A 328 3.35 17.69 -25.14
N ASP A 329 4.01 17.92 -26.28
CA ASP A 329 3.35 18.02 -27.59
C ASP A 329 2.62 16.73 -27.97
N ALA A 330 3.19 15.56 -27.66
CA ALA A 330 2.54 14.27 -27.88
C ALA A 330 1.28 14.10 -27.01
N PHE A 331 1.32 14.55 -25.75
CA PHE A 331 0.15 14.53 -24.87
C PHE A 331 -0.96 15.47 -25.38
N LEU A 332 -0.60 16.70 -25.77
CA LEU A 332 -1.57 17.66 -26.34
C LEU A 332 -2.23 17.10 -27.62
N SER A 333 -1.44 16.43 -28.48
CA SER A 333 -1.97 15.76 -29.68
C SER A 333 -2.93 14.62 -29.31
N ALA A 334 -2.59 13.79 -28.32
CA ALA A 334 -3.45 12.69 -27.86
C ALA A 334 -4.76 13.20 -27.22
N VAL A 335 -4.72 14.35 -26.52
CA VAL A 335 -5.95 15.02 -26.04
C VAL A 335 -6.81 15.45 -27.22
N ALA A 336 -6.24 16.06 -28.28
CA ALA A 336 -6.99 16.46 -29.46
C ALA A 336 -7.62 15.26 -30.16
N GLU A 337 -6.88 14.16 -30.32
CA GLU A 337 -7.38 12.92 -30.92
C GLU A 337 -8.50 12.28 -30.07
N THR A 338 -8.36 12.30 -28.74
CA THR A 338 -9.44 11.87 -27.82
C THR A 338 -10.71 12.68 -28.03
N LYS A 339 -10.61 14.00 -28.25
CA LYS A 339 -11.76 14.86 -28.52
C LYS A 339 -12.43 14.51 -29.86
N GLU A 340 -11.68 14.10 -30.88
CA GLU A 340 -12.24 13.60 -32.14
C GLU A 340 -13.07 12.32 -31.91
N HIS A 341 -12.62 11.38 -31.08
CA HIS A 341 -13.39 10.20 -30.70
C HIS A 341 -14.69 10.57 -29.94
N ILE A 342 -14.64 11.59 -29.08
CA ILE A 342 -15.83 12.08 -28.38
C ILE A 342 -16.82 12.69 -29.38
N LEU A 343 -16.35 13.53 -30.29
CA LEU A 343 -17.17 14.14 -31.33
C LEU A 343 -17.78 13.12 -32.32
N ALA A 344 -17.03 12.05 -32.59
CA ALA A 344 -17.52 10.93 -33.41
C ALA A 344 -18.57 10.07 -32.67
N GLY A 345 -18.74 10.24 -31.38
CA GLY A 345 -19.69 9.49 -30.55
C GLY A 345 -19.18 8.11 -30.09
N ASP A 346 -17.87 7.85 -30.18
CA ASP A 346 -17.24 6.61 -29.71
C ASP A 346 -17.29 6.51 -28.20
N ILE A 347 -17.00 7.62 -27.49
CA ILE A 347 -16.92 7.75 -26.04
C ILE A 347 -17.50 9.08 -25.56
N PHE A 348 -17.83 9.19 -24.29
CA PHE A 348 -18.20 10.44 -23.61
C PHE A 348 -17.02 11.06 -22.88
N GLN A 349 -16.16 10.22 -22.31
CA GLN A 349 -14.99 10.58 -21.52
C GLN A 349 -13.93 9.50 -21.63
N LEU A 350 -12.66 9.92 -21.52
CA LEU A 350 -11.51 9.04 -21.43
C LEU A 350 -10.48 9.64 -20.47
N VAL A 351 -9.84 8.80 -19.65
CA VAL A 351 -8.72 9.24 -18.83
C VAL A 351 -7.41 8.91 -19.54
N LEU A 352 -6.78 9.95 -20.07
CA LEU A 352 -5.46 9.86 -20.70
C LEU A 352 -4.36 10.04 -19.65
N SER A 353 -3.37 9.16 -19.64
CA SER A 353 -2.26 9.22 -18.69
C SER A 353 -0.90 9.15 -19.36
N HIS A 354 0.10 9.65 -18.66
CA HIS A 354 1.51 9.42 -18.97
C HIS A 354 2.32 9.20 -17.70
N ARG A 355 3.51 8.62 -17.86
CA ARG A 355 4.36 8.26 -16.76
C ARG A 355 5.63 9.08 -16.76
N PHE A 356 5.97 9.63 -15.61
CA PHE A 356 7.24 10.28 -15.32
C PHE A 356 8.18 9.32 -14.60
N ALA A 357 9.49 9.60 -14.68
CA ALA A 357 10.50 8.90 -13.90
C ALA A 357 11.47 9.87 -13.25
N ARG A 358 12.07 9.45 -12.13
CA ARG A 358 13.15 10.14 -11.45
C ARG A 358 14.06 9.13 -10.77
N SER A 359 15.38 9.30 -10.95
CA SER A 359 16.40 8.57 -10.20
C SER A 359 16.68 9.25 -8.87
N THR A 360 16.88 8.46 -7.81
CA THR A 360 17.21 8.93 -6.47
C THR A 360 18.02 7.87 -5.72
N TYR A 361 18.81 8.31 -4.74
CA TYR A 361 19.45 7.42 -3.76
C TYR A 361 18.66 7.30 -2.46
N ALA A 362 17.53 8.01 -2.33
CA ALA A 362 16.64 7.90 -1.19
C ALA A 362 15.98 6.52 -1.16
N ASP A 363 16.02 5.88 0.00
CA ASP A 363 15.37 4.60 0.19
C ASP A 363 13.85 4.72 -0.02
N PRO A 364 13.20 3.82 -0.77
CA PRO A 364 11.74 3.88 -0.98
C PRO A 364 10.92 3.94 0.31
N PHE A 365 11.40 3.37 1.43
CA PHE A 365 10.72 3.49 2.71
C PHE A 365 10.89 4.88 3.33
N GLU A 366 12.04 5.53 3.15
CA GLU A 366 12.23 6.92 3.57
C GLU A 366 11.37 7.87 2.72
N VAL A 367 11.21 7.58 1.41
CA VAL A 367 10.26 8.29 0.55
C VAL A 367 8.82 8.09 1.04
N TYR A 368 8.45 6.90 1.51
CA TYR A 368 7.15 6.66 2.16
C TYR A 368 6.98 7.52 3.42
N ARG A 369 8.00 7.58 4.28
CA ARG A 369 7.99 8.41 5.49
C ARG A 369 7.78 9.90 5.14
N ALA A 370 8.46 10.39 4.12
CA ALA A 370 8.30 11.75 3.61
C ALA A 370 6.89 11.98 3.03
N LEU A 371 6.35 11.00 2.27
CA LEU A 371 5.03 11.09 1.67
C LEU A 371 3.91 11.23 2.73
N ARG A 372 4.05 10.58 3.89
CA ARG A 372 3.12 10.73 5.03
C ARG A 372 3.03 12.17 5.55
N VAL A 373 4.11 12.94 5.38
CA VAL A 373 4.16 14.36 5.78
C VAL A 373 3.60 15.25 4.67
N VAL A 374 4.01 15.00 3.41
CA VAL A 374 3.68 15.86 2.27
C VAL A 374 2.22 15.69 1.84
N ASN A 375 1.73 14.46 1.79
CA ASN A 375 0.40 14.16 1.23
C ASN A 375 -0.31 13.02 1.97
N PRO A 376 -0.72 13.22 3.23
CA PRO A 376 -1.50 12.22 3.96
C PRO A 376 -2.86 11.97 3.28
N SER A 377 -3.27 10.70 3.19
CA SER A 377 -4.49 10.27 2.49
C SER A 377 -5.18 9.10 3.19
N PRO A 378 -6.43 8.77 2.83
CA PRO A 378 -7.14 7.62 3.39
C PRO A 378 -6.42 6.28 3.20
N TYR A 379 -5.61 6.15 2.17
CA TYR A 379 -4.82 4.96 1.89
C TYR A 379 -3.36 5.31 1.73
N MET A 380 -2.61 5.22 2.82
CA MET A 380 -1.17 5.30 2.84
C MET A 380 -0.60 3.89 2.76
N ILE A 381 0.10 3.58 1.68
CA ILE A 381 0.52 2.21 1.37
C ILE A 381 2.02 2.19 1.09
N TYR A 382 2.72 1.33 1.81
CA TYR A 382 4.02 0.81 1.43
C TYR A 382 3.89 -0.68 1.20
N LEU A 383 4.08 -1.12 -0.02
CA LEU A 383 3.99 -2.52 -0.42
C LEU A 383 5.26 -2.92 -1.15
N GLN A 384 6.04 -3.78 -0.54
CA GLN A 384 7.14 -4.46 -1.20
C GLN A 384 6.60 -5.77 -1.78
N ALA A 385 6.29 -5.74 -3.06
CA ALA A 385 5.82 -6.89 -3.81
C ALA A 385 6.97 -7.52 -4.60
N ARG A 386 6.75 -8.70 -5.16
CA ARG A 386 7.74 -9.32 -6.05
C ARG A 386 7.86 -8.50 -7.34
N GLY A 387 9.07 -8.04 -7.64
CA GLY A 387 9.41 -7.25 -8.82
C GLY A 387 9.13 -5.76 -8.71
N SER A 388 8.52 -5.28 -7.63
CA SER A 388 8.28 -3.84 -7.44
C SER A 388 8.03 -3.44 -5.99
N ILE A 389 8.31 -2.19 -5.69
CA ILE A 389 7.85 -1.53 -4.46
C ILE A 389 6.83 -0.47 -4.87
N LEU A 390 5.68 -0.46 -4.21
CA LEU A 390 4.65 0.56 -4.36
C LEU A 390 4.65 1.46 -3.13
N VAL A 391 4.76 2.77 -3.37
CA VAL A 391 4.65 3.81 -2.34
C VAL A 391 3.48 4.71 -2.72
N ALA A 392 2.37 4.61 -1.99
CA ALA A 392 1.14 5.23 -2.41
C ALA A 392 0.50 6.11 -1.32
N SER A 393 -0.17 7.14 -1.79
CA SER A 393 -1.04 8.03 -1.04
C SER A 393 -2.36 8.19 -1.80
N SER A 394 -3.14 7.08 -1.85
CA SER A 394 -4.35 7.05 -2.65
C SER A 394 -5.53 7.69 -1.93
N PRO A 395 -6.29 8.55 -2.61
CA PRO A 395 -7.48 9.16 -2.03
C PRO A 395 -8.74 8.30 -2.17
N GLU A 396 -8.72 7.28 -3.04
CA GLU A 396 -9.94 6.67 -3.58
C GLU A 396 -10.02 5.17 -3.30
N ILE A 397 -11.21 4.72 -2.89
CA ILE A 397 -11.55 3.30 -2.79
C ILE A 397 -11.84 2.76 -4.19
N LEU A 398 -11.19 1.68 -4.60
CA LEU A 398 -11.61 0.92 -5.77
C LEU A 398 -12.88 0.14 -5.45
N CYS A 399 -12.82 -0.71 -4.43
CA CYS A 399 -13.97 -1.45 -3.90
C CYS A 399 -13.68 -1.96 -2.49
N ARG A 400 -14.75 -2.12 -1.71
CA ARG A 400 -14.72 -2.71 -0.37
C ARG A 400 -15.84 -3.71 -0.22
N THR A 401 -15.57 -4.76 0.54
CA THR A 401 -16.61 -5.71 1.00
C THR A 401 -16.42 -5.91 2.50
N ASP A 402 -17.47 -5.70 3.26
CA ASP A 402 -17.47 -5.96 4.69
C ASP A 402 -17.89 -7.41 5.03
N LYS A 403 -17.82 -7.77 6.31
CA LYS A 403 -18.24 -9.10 6.80
C LYS A 403 -19.74 -9.36 6.69
N ALA A 404 -20.55 -8.29 6.60
CA ALA A 404 -21.98 -8.36 6.33
C ALA A 404 -22.28 -8.56 4.84
N ARG A 405 -21.22 -8.71 4.01
CA ARG A 405 -21.29 -8.88 2.56
C ARG A 405 -21.88 -7.65 1.85
N THR A 406 -21.65 -6.45 2.43
CA THR A 406 -21.97 -5.19 1.80
C THR A 406 -20.83 -4.78 0.87
N VAL A 407 -21.16 -4.63 -0.41
CA VAL A 407 -20.23 -4.10 -1.42
C VAL A 407 -20.31 -2.58 -1.40
N VAL A 408 -19.18 -1.91 -1.41
CA VAL A 408 -19.08 -0.45 -1.41
C VAL A 408 -18.18 0.00 -2.55
N ASN A 409 -18.66 0.96 -3.33
CA ASN A 409 -17.87 1.74 -4.28
C ASN A 409 -18.06 3.22 -3.95
N ARG A 410 -16.99 4.02 -4.07
CA ARG A 410 -17.02 5.41 -3.65
C ARG A 410 -16.26 6.29 -4.65
N PRO A 411 -16.91 6.69 -5.75
CA PRO A 411 -16.31 7.56 -6.74
C PRO A 411 -16.05 8.97 -6.15
N LEU A 412 -14.91 9.52 -6.49
CA LEU A 412 -14.50 10.89 -6.20
C LEU A 412 -14.36 11.65 -7.53
N ALA A 413 -14.90 12.86 -7.59
CA ALA A 413 -14.70 13.78 -8.71
C ALA A 413 -14.77 15.22 -8.22
N GLY A 414 -14.39 16.13 -9.10
CA GLY A 414 -14.35 17.54 -8.77
C GLY A 414 -13.27 17.89 -7.73
N THR A 415 -12.58 18.98 -7.93
CA THR A 415 -11.51 19.38 -7.02
C THR A 415 -11.49 20.88 -6.83
N ARG A 416 -11.40 21.32 -5.58
CA ARG A 416 -11.03 22.69 -5.21
C ARG A 416 -9.92 22.65 -4.16
N ALA A 417 -9.04 23.65 -4.20
CA ALA A 417 -8.06 23.84 -3.14
C ALA A 417 -8.76 24.18 -1.83
N ARG A 418 -8.10 23.92 -0.70
CA ARG A 418 -8.61 24.36 0.62
C ARG A 418 -8.51 25.88 0.77
N GLY A 419 -9.52 26.47 1.39
CA GLY A 419 -9.52 27.89 1.77
C GLY A 419 -8.48 28.20 2.85
N LYS A 420 -7.94 29.42 2.85
CA LYS A 420 -7.02 29.89 3.90
C LYS A 420 -7.76 30.19 5.21
N THR A 421 -9.06 30.41 5.12
CA THR A 421 -9.96 30.65 6.25
C THR A 421 -11.18 29.74 6.11
N GLU A 422 -11.89 29.49 7.20
CA GLU A 422 -13.12 28.71 7.21
C GLU A 422 -14.20 29.31 6.28
N ALA A 423 -14.32 30.64 6.24
CA ALA A 423 -15.25 31.31 5.33
C ALA A 423 -14.91 31.13 3.86
N GLU A 424 -13.63 31.17 3.51
CA GLU A 424 -13.13 30.88 2.16
C GLU A 424 -13.34 29.42 1.78
N ASP A 425 -13.12 28.49 2.73
CA ASP A 425 -13.31 27.05 2.54
C ASP A 425 -14.79 26.73 2.25
N VAL A 426 -15.72 27.35 2.96
CA VAL A 426 -17.17 27.23 2.71
C VAL A 426 -17.57 27.85 1.37
N ALA A 427 -16.95 28.96 0.97
CA ALA A 427 -17.22 29.58 -0.34
C ALA A 427 -16.72 28.69 -1.48
N LEU A 428 -15.54 28.06 -1.35
CA LEU A 428 -15.01 27.11 -2.34
C LEU A 428 -15.83 25.83 -2.42
N GLU A 429 -16.39 25.35 -1.31
CA GLU A 429 -17.36 24.24 -1.32
C GLU A 429 -18.62 24.61 -2.11
N ALA A 430 -19.16 25.79 -1.86
CA ALA A 430 -20.35 26.25 -2.58
C ALA A 430 -20.07 26.43 -4.08
N ASP A 431 -18.89 26.93 -4.45
CA ASP A 431 -18.42 27.04 -5.83
C ASP A 431 -18.30 25.64 -6.49
N LEU A 432 -17.68 24.69 -5.80
CA LEU A 432 -17.55 23.30 -6.29
C LEU A 432 -18.93 22.66 -6.53
N LEU A 433 -19.87 22.82 -5.60
CA LEU A 433 -21.22 22.27 -5.74
C LEU A 433 -22.10 23.03 -6.75
N ALA A 434 -21.75 24.25 -7.12
CA ALA A 434 -22.44 25.02 -8.13
C ALA A 434 -21.95 24.68 -9.56
N ASP A 435 -20.75 24.10 -9.68
CA ASP A 435 -20.14 23.78 -10.98
C ASP A 435 -20.91 22.66 -11.71
N GLU A 436 -21.56 23.01 -12.80
CA GLU A 436 -22.39 22.08 -13.59
C GLU A 436 -21.55 20.98 -14.27
N LYS A 437 -20.31 21.30 -14.69
CA LYS A 437 -19.40 20.34 -15.32
C LYS A 437 -18.97 19.27 -14.31
N GLU A 438 -18.50 19.70 -13.13
CA GLU A 438 -18.05 18.80 -12.07
C GLU A 438 -19.21 17.88 -11.59
N LYS A 439 -20.42 18.41 -11.48
CA LYS A 439 -21.61 17.62 -11.15
C LYS A 439 -21.98 16.61 -12.23
N ALA A 440 -21.90 17.00 -13.49
CA ALA A 440 -22.21 16.09 -14.61
C ALA A 440 -21.21 14.93 -14.67
N GLU A 441 -19.92 15.21 -14.54
CA GLU A 441 -18.86 14.20 -14.45
C GLU A 441 -19.09 13.29 -13.26
N HIS A 442 -19.34 13.85 -12.07
CA HIS A 442 -19.57 13.06 -10.87
C HIS A 442 -20.81 12.15 -10.99
N THR A 443 -21.90 12.63 -11.59
CA THR A 443 -23.11 11.84 -11.86
C THR A 443 -22.80 10.64 -12.74
N MET A 444 -22.00 10.83 -13.78
CA MET A 444 -21.56 9.75 -14.67
C MET A 444 -20.73 8.71 -13.91
N LEU A 445 -19.81 9.13 -13.05
CA LEU A 445 -18.98 8.21 -12.25
C LEU A 445 -19.82 7.45 -11.21
N VAL A 446 -20.82 8.08 -10.62
CA VAL A 446 -21.80 7.40 -9.73
C VAL A 446 -22.58 6.34 -10.49
N ASP A 447 -22.99 6.62 -11.73
CA ASP A 447 -23.71 5.63 -12.54
C ASP A 447 -22.82 4.45 -12.97
N LEU A 448 -21.55 4.70 -13.29
CA LEU A 448 -20.55 3.63 -13.48
C LEU A 448 -20.37 2.78 -12.21
N GLY A 449 -20.26 3.42 -11.04
CA GLY A 449 -20.17 2.72 -9.75
C GLY A 449 -21.42 1.89 -9.44
N ARG A 450 -22.61 2.41 -9.75
CA ARG A 450 -23.87 1.65 -9.64
C ARG A 450 -23.88 0.43 -10.55
N ASN A 451 -23.38 0.55 -11.76
CA ASN A 451 -23.27 -0.58 -12.69
C ASN A 451 -22.27 -1.63 -12.18
N ASP A 452 -21.10 -1.22 -11.70
CA ASP A 452 -20.08 -2.14 -11.18
C ASP A 452 -20.56 -2.88 -9.92
N VAL A 453 -21.17 -2.18 -8.95
CA VAL A 453 -21.80 -2.79 -7.77
C VAL A 453 -22.99 -3.67 -8.16
N GLY A 454 -23.78 -3.25 -9.16
CA GLY A 454 -24.97 -3.97 -9.61
C GLY A 454 -24.67 -5.33 -10.21
N ARG A 455 -23.52 -5.51 -10.85
CA ARG A 455 -23.08 -6.80 -11.43
C ARG A 455 -22.94 -7.92 -10.40
N VAL A 456 -22.61 -7.56 -9.15
CA VAL A 456 -22.31 -8.53 -8.08
C VAL A 456 -23.33 -8.50 -6.95
N SER A 457 -24.32 -7.62 -7.00
CA SER A 457 -25.28 -7.42 -5.92
C SER A 457 -26.64 -8.04 -6.20
N LYS A 458 -27.34 -8.38 -5.12
CA LYS A 458 -28.74 -8.84 -5.18
C LYS A 458 -29.64 -7.76 -5.80
N ALA A 459 -30.53 -8.15 -6.68
CA ALA A 459 -31.44 -7.23 -7.35
C ALA A 459 -32.24 -6.39 -6.32
N GLY A 460 -32.33 -5.08 -6.58
CA GLY A 460 -33.04 -4.12 -5.72
C GLY A 460 -32.28 -3.70 -4.44
N THR A 461 -31.04 -4.15 -4.24
CA THR A 461 -30.23 -3.77 -3.06
C THR A 461 -29.24 -2.64 -3.33
N VAL A 462 -29.01 -2.31 -4.60
CA VAL A 462 -28.08 -1.21 -4.97
C VAL A 462 -28.69 0.13 -4.58
N LYS A 463 -27.95 0.90 -3.79
CA LYS A 463 -28.35 2.21 -3.26
C LYS A 463 -27.23 3.22 -3.39
N VAL A 464 -27.58 4.46 -3.62
CA VAL A 464 -26.69 5.60 -3.42
C VAL A 464 -27.04 6.15 -2.02
N GLU A 465 -26.20 5.84 -1.03
CA GLU A 465 -26.48 6.22 0.36
C GLU A 465 -26.13 7.66 0.64
N LYS A 466 -25.05 8.13 0.00
CA LYS A 466 -24.56 9.49 0.07
C LYS A 466 -24.35 9.98 -1.35
N LEU A 467 -24.88 11.13 -1.69
CA LEU A 467 -24.79 11.71 -3.02
C LEU A 467 -24.20 13.12 -2.92
N MET A 468 -23.09 13.35 -3.62
CA MET A 468 -22.45 14.66 -3.76
C MET A 468 -22.11 15.33 -2.41
N GLU A 469 -21.60 14.54 -1.43
CA GLU A 469 -21.02 15.11 -0.21
C GLU A 469 -19.63 15.68 -0.50
N VAL A 470 -19.29 16.83 0.07
CA VAL A 470 -17.94 17.38 -0.06
C VAL A 470 -17.05 16.84 1.05
N GLU A 471 -15.99 16.18 0.66
CA GLU A 471 -14.94 15.70 1.56
C GLU A 471 -13.73 16.61 1.51
N ARG A 472 -13.26 16.96 2.72
CA ARG A 472 -12.10 17.81 2.89
C ARG A 472 -10.87 16.98 3.24
N TYR A 473 -9.83 17.14 2.45
CA TYR A 473 -8.50 16.60 2.70
C TYR A 473 -7.54 17.73 3.13
N SER A 474 -6.27 17.41 3.32
CA SER A 474 -5.28 18.40 3.80
C SER A 474 -5.12 19.61 2.88
N HIS A 475 -5.12 19.40 1.55
CA HIS A 475 -4.84 20.45 0.56
C HIS A 475 -5.97 20.69 -0.43
N VAL A 476 -6.92 19.78 -0.54
CA VAL A 476 -8.02 19.82 -1.51
C VAL A 476 -9.32 19.35 -0.88
N MET A 477 -10.45 19.69 -1.53
CA MET A 477 -11.75 19.10 -1.29
C MET A 477 -12.28 18.46 -2.57
N HIS A 478 -13.06 17.40 -2.43
CA HIS A 478 -13.64 16.65 -3.55
C HIS A 478 -15.13 16.41 -3.31
N ILE A 479 -15.89 16.23 -4.39
CA ILE A 479 -17.24 15.67 -4.34
C ILE A 479 -17.12 14.16 -4.24
N SER A 480 -17.79 13.54 -3.29
CA SER A 480 -17.87 12.09 -3.12
C SER A 480 -19.30 11.59 -3.09
N SER A 481 -19.49 10.36 -3.53
CA SER A 481 -20.75 9.64 -3.35
C SER A 481 -20.47 8.21 -2.93
N THR A 482 -21.41 7.60 -2.19
CA THR A 482 -21.26 6.22 -1.73
C THR A 482 -22.35 5.36 -2.35
N VAL A 483 -21.94 4.36 -3.12
CA VAL A 483 -22.81 3.34 -3.71
C VAL A 483 -22.61 2.04 -2.96
N THR A 484 -23.71 1.44 -2.49
CA THR A 484 -23.69 0.16 -1.77
C THR A 484 -24.59 -0.87 -2.41
N GLY A 485 -24.34 -2.16 -2.11
CA GLY A 485 -25.18 -3.27 -2.52
C GLY A 485 -24.90 -4.51 -1.69
N SER A 486 -25.88 -5.40 -1.56
CA SER A 486 -25.69 -6.69 -0.88
C SER A 486 -25.16 -7.71 -1.87
N LEU A 487 -23.98 -8.28 -1.60
CA LEU A 487 -23.31 -9.27 -2.45
C LEU A 487 -24.21 -10.52 -2.65
N LEU A 488 -24.23 -11.04 -3.88
CA LEU A 488 -24.90 -12.32 -4.21
C LEU A 488 -24.30 -13.47 -3.41
N ASP A 489 -25.13 -14.41 -2.94
CA ASP A 489 -24.71 -15.45 -2.00
C ASP A 489 -23.60 -16.37 -2.54
N HIS A 490 -23.54 -16.59 -3.85
CA HIS A 490 -22.57 -17.45 -4.54
C HIS A 490 -21.29 -16.71 -4.98
N LEU A 491 -21.20 -15.39 -4.79
CA LEU A 491 -20.03 -14.60 -5.15
C LEU A 491 -19.19 -14.28 -3.92
N GLY A 492 -17.89 -14.04 -4.14
CA GLY A 492 -16.92 -13.69 -3.11
C GLY A 492 -16.28 -12.31 -3.34
N PRO A 493 -15.35 -11.89 -2.46
CA PRO A 493 -14.64 -10.61 -2.61
C PRO A 493 -13.84 -10.52 -3.92
N TRP A 494 -13.35 -11.63 -4.45
CA TRP A 494 -12.62 -11.68 -5.72
C TRP A 494 -13.51 -11.34 -6.92
N ASP A 495 -14.79 -11.72 -6.88
CA ASP A 495 -15.76 -11.34 -7.91
C ASP A 495 -16.08 -9.85 -7.85
N VAL A 496 -16.15 -9.27 -6.65
CA VAL A 496 -16.31 -7.83 -6.45
C VAL A 496 -15.14 -7.06 -7.03
N LEU A 497 -13.91 -7.49 -6.74
CA LEU A 497 -12.69 -6.86 -7.25
C LEU A 497 -12.63 -6.94 -8.78
N ARG A 498 -12.95 -8.10 -9.34
CA ARG A 498 -13.03 -8.31 -10.79
C ARG A 498 -14.06 -7.40 -11.47
N ALA A 499 -15.23 -7.21 -10.86
CA ALA A 499 -16.27 -6.35 -11.40
C ALA A 499 -15.91 -4.86 -11.34
N ALA A 500 -15.13 -4.45 -10.32
CA ALA A 500 -14.70 -3.07 -10.12
C ALA A 500 -13.52 -2.65 -11.03
N LEU A 501 -12.71 -3.62 -11.51
CA LEU A 501 -11.54 -3.34 -12.36
C LEU A 501 -11.90 -3.20 -13.85
N PRO A 502 -11.34 -2.16 -14.53
CA PRO A 502 -10.77 -0.97 -13.95
C PRO A 502 -11.89 0.00 -13.52
N ALA A 503 -11.55 0.91 -12.58
CA ALA A 503 -12.51 1.96 -12.18
C ALA A 503 -12.82 2.90 -13.36
N GLY A 504 -14.05 3.46 -13.35
CA GLY A 504 -14.45 4.47 -14.35
C GLY A 504 -13.59 5.74 -14.29
N THR A 505 -13.18 6.11 -13.07
CA THR A 505 -12.31 7.27 -12.76
C THR A 505 -10.90 7.20 -13.36
N VAL A 506 -10.49 6.04 -13.91
CA VAL A 506 -9.18 5.84 -14.56
C VAL A 506 -9.29 5.26 -15.96
N SER A 507 -10.50 5.00 -16.46
CA SER A 507 -10.72 4.47 -17.80
C SER A 507 -11.55 5.43 -18.64
N GLY A 508 -12.86 5.37 -18.56
CA GLY A 508 -13.77 6.24 -19.29
C GLY A 508 -15.12 5.58 -19.55
N ALA A 509 -15.94 6.22 -20.36
CA ALA A 509 -17.29 5.78 -20.67
C ALA A 509 -17.60 5.92 -22.17
N PRO A 510 -18.10 4.84 -22.86
CA PRO A 510 -18.25 3.45 -22.39
C PRO A 510 -16.92 2.76 -22.13
N LYS A 511 -16.83 2.00 -21.04
CA LYS A 511 -15.59 1.47 -20.44
C LYS A 511 -14.67 0.75 -21.43
N VAL A 512 -15.20 -0.21 -22.21
CA VAL A 512 -14.36 -1.04 -23.10
C VAL A 512 -13.81 -0.22 -24.28
N ARG A 513 -14.63 0.65 -24.88
CA ARG A 513 -14.17 1.49 -26.00
C ARG A 513 -13.13 2.52 -25.54
N ALA A 514 -13.34 3.12 -24.37
CA ALA A 514 -12.34 4.00 -23.75
C ALA A 514 -10.99 3.29 -23.54
N MET A 515 -11.00 2.04 -23.05
CA MET A 515 -9.77 1.27 -22.87
C MET A 515 -9.06 0.95 -24.20
N GLN A 516 -9.80 0.68 -25.28
CA GLN A 516 -9.22 0.47 -26.62
C GLN A 516 -8.50 1.73 -27.11
N ILE A 517 -9.15 2.90 -26.96
CA ILE A 517 -8.53 4.17 -27.33
C ILE A 517 -7.33 4.50 -26.45
N ILE A 518 -7.37 4.17 -25.14
CA ILE A 518 -6.22 4.30 -24.24
C ILE A 518 -5.03 3.48 -24.78
N ASP A 519 -5.26 2.24 -25.20
CA ASP A 519 -4.21 1.38 -25.78
C ASP A 519 -3.63 1.96 -27.10
N GLU A 520 -4.45 2.66 -27.88
CA GLU A 520 -4.00 3.32 -29.12
C GLU A 520 -3.14 4.58 -28.82
N LEU A 521 -3.46 5.32 -27.75
CA LEU A 521 -2.85 6.62 -27.45
C LEU A 521 -1.67 6.52 -26.47
N GLU A 522 -1.73 5.65 -25.47
CA GLU A 522 -0.66 5.48 -24.48
C GLU A 522 0.42 4.55 -25.03
N ARG A 523 1.69 4.95 -24.89
CA ARG A 523 2.82 4.23 -25.49
C ARG A 523 3.27 3.02 -24.68
N THR A 524 2.98 3.00 -23.39
CA THR A 524 3.45 1.96 -22.46
C THR A 524 2.32 1.46 -21.58
N ARG A 525 2.39 0.21 -21.16
CA ARG A 525 1.44 -0.39 -20.23
C ARG A 525 1.41 0.37 -18.91
N ARG A 526 0.22 0.50 -18.34
CA ARG A 526 0.01 1.19 -17.06
C ARG A 526 0.56 0.41 -15.86
N GLY A 527 0.53 -0.93 -15.92
CA GLY A 527 0.93 -1.77 -14.81
C GLY A 527 0.08 -1.51 -13.55
N PRO A 528 0.69 -1.22 -12.39
CA PRO A 528 -0.06 -0.95 -11.15
C PRO A 528 -0.99 0.27 -11.22
N TYR A 529 -0.63 1.32 -11.96
CA TYR A 529 -1.43 2.54 -12.05
C TYR A 529 -2.84 2.27 -12.58
N GLY A 530 -3.86 2.74 -11.85
CA GLY A 530 -5.26 2.51 -12.21
C GLY A 530 -5.77 1.11 -11.91
N GLY A 531 -4.95 0.26 -11.31
CA GLY A 531 -5.34 -1.02 -10.73
C GLY A 531 -5.77 -0.92 -9.27
N GLY A 532 -5.90 -2.06 -8.58
CA GLY A 532 -6.24 -2.16 -7.16
C GLY A 532 -5.05 -2.54 -6.31
N VAL A 533 -4.92 -1.94 -5.12
CA VAL A 533 -3.91 -2.28 -4.12
C VAL A 533 -4.56 -2.32 -2.73
N GLY A 534 -4.32 -3.40 -1.97
CA GLY A 534 -4.93 -3.55 -0.66
C GLY A 534 -4.95 -5.00 -0.19
N TYR A 535 -6.06 -5.42 0.43
CA TYR A 535 -6.16 -6.74 1.04
C TYR A 535 -7.50 -7.43 0.83
N VAL A 536 -7.47 -8.77 0.91
CA VAL A 536 -8.63 -9.67 1.07
C VAL A 536 -8.35 -10.54 2.30
N GLY A 537 -9.11 -10.34 3.38
CA GLY A 537 -8.92 -11.06 4.63
C GLY A 537 -9.45 -12.49 4.62
N PHE A 538 -8.95 -13.33 5.53
CA PHE A 538 -9.44 -14.70 5.69
C PHE A 538 -10.95 -14.79 5.95
N MET A 539 -11.55 -13.79 6.61
CA MET A 539 -12.97 -13.74 6.92
C MET A 539 -13.84 -13.20 5.77
N GLY A 540 -13.25 -12.95 4.58
CA GLY A 540 -13.94 -12.46 3.39
C GLY A 540 -14.13 -10.95 3.32
N GLU A 541 -13.63 -10.20 4.31
CA GLU A 541 -13.52 -8.73 4.20
C GLU A 541 -12.46 -8.36 3.17
N MET A 542 -12.74 -7.31 2.41
CA MET A 542 -11.82 -6.76 1.41
C MET A 542 -11.83 -5.23 1.47
N ASP A 543 -10.66 -4.63 1.33
CA ASP A 543 -10.52 -3.19 1.14
C ASP A 543 -9.37 -2.94 0.14
N MET A 544 -9.76 -2.47 -1.06
CA MET A 544 -8.85 -2.20 -2.16
C MET A 544 -8.90 -0.71 -2.51
N ALA A 545 -7.78 -0.05 -2.39
CA ALA A 545 -7.60 1.30 -2.91
C ALA A 545 -7.37 1.26 -4.41
N LEU A 546 -7.81 2.29 -5.11
CA LEU A 546 -7.42 2.53 -6.48
C LEU A 546 -5.96 3.02 -6.51
N ALA A 547 -5.10 2.39 -7.28
CA ALA A 547 -3.67 2.74 -7.33
C ALA A 547 -3.45 4.07 -8.08
N LEU A 548 -3.83 5.16 -7.42
CA LEU A 548 -3.59 6.56 -7.79
C LEU A 548 -2.56 7.17 -6.85
N ARG A 549 -1.89 8.24 -7.28
CA ARG A 549 -0.85 8.90 -6.46
C ARG A 549 0.12 7.86 -5.90
N THR A 550 0.56 6.96 -6.79
CA THR A 550 1.38 5.80 -6.49
C THR A 550 2.71 5.91 -7.21
N MET A 551 3.78 5.84 -6.46
CA MET A 551 5.14 5.64 -6.97
C MET A 551 5.38 4.15 -7.13
N VAL A 552 5.93 3.76 -8.27
CA VAL A 552 6.31 2.38 -8.58
C VAL A 552 7.81 2.32 -8.77
N VAL A 553 8.48 1.52 -7.95
CA VAL A 553 9.92 1.32 -7.99
C VAL A 553 10.17 -0.11 -8.47
N PRO A 554 10.59 -0.34 -9.73
CA PRO A 554 10.94 -1.68 -10.20
C PRO A 554 12.11 -2.25 -9.41
N THR A 555 12.00 -3.52 -9.05
CA THR A 555 13.06 -4.29 -8.39
C THR A 555 13.40 -5.50 -9.24
N ALA A 556 14.49 -6.20 -8.92
CA ALA A 556 14.81 -7.43 -9.62
C ALA A 556 13.68 -8.45 -9.41
N HIS A 557 13.13 -8.96 -10.50
CA HIS A 557 12.12 -10.01 -10.47
C HIS A 557 12.85 -11.36 -10.37
N ASP A 558 12.98 -11.89 -9.15
CA ASP A 558 13.51 -13.22 -8.93
C ASP A 558 12.37 -14.17 -8.56
N ASP A 559 12.18 -15.19 -9.36
CA ASP A 559 11.20 -16.27 -9.16
C ASP A 559 11.62 -17.23 -8.03
N ASN A 560 12.66 -16.96 -7.29
CA ASN A 560 13.15 -17.85 -6.26
C ASN A 560 12.35 -17.67 -4.95
N ILE A 561 12.26 -18.76 -4.21
CA ILE A 561 11.90 -18.71 -2.80
C ILE A 561 12.91 -17.81 -2.10
N TYR A 562 12.45 -16.75 -1.43
CA TYR A 562 13.34 -15.80 -0.79
C TYR A 562 14.22 -16.46 0.26
N LYS A 563 15.48 -16.04 0.29
CA LYS A 563 16.45 -16.43 1.32
C LYS A 563 16.87 -15.16 2.05
N LEU A 564 16.98 -15.25 3.37
CA LEU A 564 17.59 -14.20 4.15
C LEU A 564 19.07 -14.08 3.73
N SER A 565 19.43 -12.93 3.18
CA SER A 565 20.81 -12.63 2.78
C SER A 565 21.49 -11.81 3.88
N ASN A 566 22.68 -12.25 4.31
CA ASN A 566 23.54 -11.50 5.24
C ASN A 566 24.70 -10.79 4.49
N ASP A 567 24.55 -10.49 3.20
CA ASP A 567 25.64 -9.94 2.39
C ASP A 567 25.85 -8.46 2.70
N ALA A 568 27.05 -8.15 3.20
CA ALA A 568 27.47 -6.78 3.54
C ALA A 568 27.53 -5.86 2.30
N GLU A 569 27.66 -6.41 1.09
CA GLU A 569 27.65 -5.64 -0.17
C GLU A 569 26.28 -5.01 -0.49
N LYS A 570 25.18 -5.53 0.10
CA LYS A 570 23.83 -4.98 -0.08
C LYS A 570 23.58 -3.72 0.74
N ARG A 571 24.51 -3.30 1.60
CA ARG A 571 24.43 -2.06 2.39
C ARG A 571 24.91 -0.81 1.64
N ALA A 572 25.45 -0.95 0.43
CA ALA A 572 25.80 0.19 -0.40
C ALA A 572 24.53 0.95 -0.82
N ARG A 573 24.56 2.28 -0.79
CA ARG A 573 23.49 3.12 -1.33
C ARG A 573 23.20 2.69 -2.76
N ARG A 574 21.95 2.31 -3.01
CA ARG A 574 21.46 1.89 -4.32
C ARG A 574 20.74 3.08 -4.96
N GLU A 575 21.01 3.30 -6.23
CA GLU A 575 20.20 4.18 -7.04
C GLU A 575 18.87 3.51 -7.39
N TRP A 576 17.76 4.22 -7.17
CA TRP A 576 16.41 3.77 -7.45
C TRP A 576 15.81 4.62 -8.57
N THR A 577 15.12 4.00 -9.50
CA THR A 577 14.27 4.70 -10.45
C THR A 577 12.83 4.65 -9.96
N ILE A 578 12.26 5.80 -9.64
CA ILE A 578 10.89 5.95 -9.18
C ILE A 578 10.03 6.40 -10.35
N HIS A 579 9.02 5.60 -10.68
CA HIS A 579 8.02 5.94 -11.70
C HIS A 579 6.77 6.51 -11.05
N VAL A 580 6.27 7.62 -11.59
CA VAL A 580 5.04 8.29 -11.18
C VAL A 580 4.13 8.41 -12.40
N GLN A 581 2.95 7.81 -12.37
CA GLN A 581 1.95 7.94 -13.43
C GLN A 581 0.78 8.78 -12.98
N SER A 582 0.32 9.66 -13.85
CA SER A 582 -0.83 10.53 -13.62
C SER A 582 -1.61 10.74 -14.92
N GLY A 583 -2.90 10.98 -14.79
CA GLY A 583 -3.81 11.19 -15.92
C GLY A 583 -4.83 12.26 -15.65
N ALA A 584 -5.44 12.74 -16.74
CA ALA A 584 -6.53 13.69 -16.74
C ALA A 584 -7.74 13.11 -17.47
N GLY A 585 -8.94 13.48 -17.02
CA GLY A 585 -10.21 13.09 -17.65
C GLY A 585 -10.55 14.01 -18.80
N ILE A 586 -10.50 13.49 -20.02
CA ILE A 586 -10.74 14.26 -21.23
C ILE A 586 -12.22 14.18 -21.61
N VAL A 587 -12.84 15.34 -21.77
CA VAL A 587 -14.22 15.54 -22.24
C VAL A 587 -14.24 16.50 -23.45
N ALA A 588 -15.39 16.69 -24.06
CA ALA A 588 -15.52 17.47 -25.30
C ALA A 588 -14.99 18.92 -25.21
N ASP A 589 -15.13 19.55 -24.05
CA ASP A 589 -14.70 20.92 -23.77
C ASP A 589 -13.33 21.03 -23.10
N SER A 590 -12.63 19.92 -22.88
CA SER A 590 -11.28 19.92 -22.32
C SER A 590 -10.31 20.77 -23.13
N ASP A 591 -9.51 21.59 -22.42
CA ASP A 591 -8.39 22.34 -22.97
C ASP A 591 -7.09 21.53 -22.83
N PRO A 592 -6.41 21.18 -23.94
CA PRO A 592 -5.25 20.30 -23.89
C PRO A 592 -4.14 20.77 -22.95
N GLU A 593 -3.87 22.09 -22.87
CA GLU A 593 -2.85 22.66 -22.02
C GLU A 593 -3.20 22.52 -20.52
N SER A 594 -4.46 22.77 -20.20
CA SER A 594 -4.98 22.64 -18.82
C SER A 594 -4.92 21.18 -18.36
N GLU A 595 -5.30 20.24 -19.22
CA GLU A 595 -5.27 18.80 -18.88
C GLU A 595 -3.82 18.29 -18.68
N TYR A 596 -2.88 18.74 -19.52
CA TYR A 596 -1.46 18.46 -19.30
C TYR A 596 -0.99 18.99 -17.94
N GLN A 597 -1.31 20.26 -17.64
CA GLN A 597 -0.92 20.86 -16.37
C GLN A 597 -1.54 20.13 -15.17
N GLU A 598 -2.76 19.61 -15.31
CA GLU A 598 -3.40 18.79 -14.29
C GLU A 598 -2.60 17.52 -13.99
N THR A 599 -2.10 16.82 -15.03
CA THR A 599 -1.25 15.64 -14.80
C THR A 599 0.02 15.97 -14.06
N VAL A 600 0.69 17.07 -14.40
CA VAL A 600 1.89 17.57 -13.72
C VAL A 600 1.58 17.90 -12.26
N ASN A 601 0.47 18.59 -11.99
CA ASN A 601 0.05 18.95 -10.63
C ASN A 601 -0.27 17.70 -9.78
N LYS A 602 -0.89 16.69 -10.37
CA LYS A 602 -1.16 15.40 -9.69
C LYS A 602 0.12 14.65 -9.31
N ALA A 603 1.18 14.77 -10.10
CA ALA A 603 2.48 14.16 -9.82
C ALA A 603 3.32 14.97 -8.82
N ALA A 604 3.05 16.27 -8.67
CA ALA A 604 3.87 17.20 -7.89
C ALA A 604 4.03 16.82 -6.41
N ALA A 605 2.98 16.30 -5.77
CA ALA A 605 3.05 15.88 -4.37
C ALA A 605 4.00 14.69 -4.16
N LEU A 606 4.05 13.78 -5.13
CA LEU A 606 4.95 12.62 -5.10
C LEU A 606 6.40 13.04 -5.35
N ALA A 607 6.62 13.94 -6.30
CA ALA A 607 7.94 14.52 -6.54
C ALA A 607 8.47 15.24 -5.30
N ARG A 608 7.63 16.02 -4.62
CA ARG A 608 7.99 16.70 -3.36
C ARG A 608 8.34 15.72 -2.23
N ALA A 609 7.70 14.55 -2.18
CA ALA A 609 8.04 13.54 -1.19
C ALA A 609 9.44 12.94 -1.45
N ILE A 610 9.87 12.84 -2.71
CA ILE A 610 11.23 12.44 -3.06
C ILE A 610 12.21 13.53 -2.62
N ASP A 611 11.94 14.81 -2.95
CA ASP A 611 12.78 15.94 -2.53
C ASP A 611 12.94 15.97 -1.00
N LEU A 612 11.86 15.81 -0.26
CA LEU A 612 11.90 15.78 1.21
C LEU A 612 12.71 14.60 1.75
N ALA A 613 12.61 13.43 1.11
CA ALA A 613 13.39 12.28 1.54
C ALA A 613 14.88 12.47 1.28
N GLU A 614 15.25 13.04 0.13
CA GLU A 614 16.63 13.37 -0.22
C GLU A 614 17.24 14.38 0.74
N GLU A 615 16.50 15.45 1.07
CA GLU A 615 16.97 16.47 2.01
C GLU A 615 17.03 15.96 3.44
N ALA A 616 15.94 15.33 3.93
CA ALA A 616 15.83 14.97 5.33
C ALA A 616 16.78 13.85 5.76
N PHE A 617 17.21 12.99 4.84
CA PHE A 617 18.06 11.84 5.15
C PHE A 617 19.47 11.92 4.55
N ASP A 618 19.92 13.12 4.15
CA ASP A 618 21.27 13.40 3.61
C ASP A 618 21.67 12.45 2.46
N VAL A 619 20.84 12.38 1.42
CA VAL A 619 21.00 11.45 0.31
C VAL A 619 21.53 12.12 -0.94
#